data_213ac66373e26609c46aa96b372c36b9
#
_entry.id   213ac66373e26609c46aa96b372c36b9
#
_cell.length_a   1.000
_cell.length_b   1.000
_cell.length_c   1.000
_cell.angle_alpha   90.00
_cell.angle_beta   90.00
_cell.angle_gamma   90.00
#
_symmetry.space_group_name_H-M   'P 1'
#
loop_
_entity.id
_entity.type
_entity.pdbx_description
1 polymer ?
#
loop_
_entity_poly.entity_id
_entity_poly.type
_entity_poly.pdbx_seq_one_letter_code
_entity_poly.pdbx_strand_id
1 'polypeptide(L)'
;MNVRVLILVPLVGGLLLADDPQSAPDKPTGETRYSLTLTEEGSFAAGLRVPGADAGNLLLLEPTFAYKYGDRWRFSTSLAGLVATKGETHEQVRVRETYVGFTAGDLDLTAGKRILRWGTGYAFTATGILDPPRVATDPTDRLSLNEGREMGEADWVAGKHDFTFVWASAGLLDTHRPGARETTAFRYGVMINGFDTAAIVAHDRGGTTFAGANFTRVFGEAVEIHGELAWREQAAVLLGGKYTLRSGFTVIAEFYTPPNTAYYRPIGMPASVGRRHYGFLRVGKAHLRELPGWKEWDITASLVSNFDDGSRIGVFDAGRRFRNRFHAYLHAQAPGGKRSRSEFGAIPYSALLSIGVTFQM
;
A
#
# COMPACT_ATOMS: atom_id res chain seq x y z
N MET A 1 25.62 19.39 -16.98
CA MET A 1 24.63 18.84 -17.91
C MET A 1 23.27 19.38 -17.49
N ASN A 2 22.69 20.32 -18.28
CA ASN A 2 21.46 21.01 -17.90
C ASN A 2 20.24 20.09 -18.15
N VAL A 3 19.68 19.50 -17.11
CA VAL A 3 18.43 18.74 -17.20
C VAL A 3 17.28 19.75 -17.11
N ARG A 4 16.62 20.01 -18.21
CA ARG A 4 15.34 20.73 -18.24
C ARG A 4 14.24 19.73 -17.87
N VAL A 5 13.78 19.79 -16.64
CA VAL A 5 12.55 19.10 -16.22
C VAL A 5 11.37 19.82 -16.86
N LEU A 6 10.79 19.23 -17.90
CA LEU A 6 9.58 19.70 -18.53
C LEU A 6 8.38 19.18 -17.70
N ILE A 7 7.92 19.98 -16.74
CA ILE A 7 6.65 19.72 -16.06
C ILE A 7 5.53 20.11 -17.02
N LEU A 8 4.98 19.15 -17.71
CA LEU A 8 3.73 19.29 -18.48
C LEU A 8 2.56 19.28 -17.48
N VAL A 9 2.21 20.46 -16.96
CA VAL A 9 0.94 20.67 -16.29
C VAL A 9 -0.10 20.85 -17.40
N PRO A 10 -1.12 19.97 -17.52
CA PRO A 10 -2.21 20.25 -18.43
C PRO A 10 -3.00 21.43 -17.90
N LEU A 11 -2.80 22.60 -18.51
CA LEU A 11 -3.66 23.76 -18.36
C LEU A 11 -5.01 23.42 -19.02
N VAL A 12 -5.95 22.90 -18.23
CA VAL A 12 -7.37 22.88 -18.63
C VAL A 12 -7.87 24.31 -18.45
N GLY A 13 -7.74 25.09 -19.51
CA GLY A 13 -8.33 26.42 -19.61
C GLY A 13 -9.86 26.31 -19.56
N GLY A 14 -10.46 26.72 -18.45
CA GLY A 14 -11.90 26.90 -18.36
C GLY A 14 -12.33 28.06 -19.25
N LEU A 15 -13.02 27.74 -20.33
CA LEU A 15 -13.82 28.73 -21.09
C LEU A 15 -15.03 29.11 -20.22
N LEU A 16 -14.98 30.28 -19.60
CA LEU A 16 -16.14 30.95 -19.00
C LEU A 16 -17.01 31.47 -20.14
N LEU A 17 -18.01 30.71 -20.53
CA LEU A 17 -19.17 31.24 -21.27
C LEU A 17 -20.21 31.69 -20.25
N ALA A 18 -20.44 32.99 -20.19
CA ALA A 18 -21.57 33.56 -19.47
C ALA A 18 -22.86 33.09 -20.12
N ASP A 19 -23.70 32.38 -19.39
CA ASP A 19 -25.04 32.00 -19.81
C ASP A 19 -26.09 32.61 -18.90
N ASP A 20 -27.14 33.05 -19.56
CA ASP A 20 -28.35 33.76 -19.10
C ASP A 20 -29.20 32.86 -18.16
N PRO A 21 -29.86 33.38 -17.13
CA PRO A 21 -30.61 32.59 -16.18
C PRO A 21 -32.01 32.25 -16.66
N GLN A 22 -32.17 31.15 -17.38
CA GLN A 22 -33.49 30.50 -17.54
C GLN A 22 -33.39 29.05 -17.09
N SER A 23 -34.25 28.70 -16.15
CA SER A 23 -34.48 27.40 -15.51
C SER A 23 -34.33 26.19 -16.46
N ALA A 24 -33.12 25.68 -16.54
CA ALA A 24 -32.83 24.36 -17.08
C ALA A 24 -32.76 23.35 -15.92
N PRO A 25 -33.13 22.08 -16.12
CA PRO A 25 -32.95 21.04 -15.11
C PRO A 25 -31.49 21.02 -14.67
N ASP A 26 -31.24 20.84 -13.36
CA ASP A 26 -29.93 20.87 -12.72
C ASP A 26 -28.89 20.18 -13.60
N LYS A 27 -28.03 20.97 -14.25
CA LYS A 27 -26.89 20.42 -14.99
C LYS A 27 -26.00 19.69 -13.98
N PRO A 28 -25.59 18.46 -14.25
CA PRO A 28 -24.67 17.74 -13.34
C PRO A 28 -23.42 18.58 -13.15
N THR A 29 -23.22 19.07 -11.94
CA THR A 29 -22.04 19.86 -11.56
C THR A 29 -20.84 18.95 -11.44
N GLY A 30 -19.73 19.32 -12.09
CA GLY A 30 -18.45 18.64 -11.94
C GLY A 30 -17.78 19.02 -10.62
N GLU A 31 -17.27 18.03 -9.86
CA GLU A 31 -16.44 18.25 -8.66
C GLU A 31 -15.00 17.89 -8.97
N THR A 32 -14.09 18.84 -8.77
CA THR A 32 -12.66 18.64 -8.95
C THR A 32 -11.97 18.63 -7.59
N ARG A 33 -11.10 17.65 -7.37
CA ARG A 33 -10.21 17.59 -6.21
C ARG A 33 -8.78 17.37 -6.68
N TYR A 34 -7.86 18.08 -6.07
CA TYR A 34 -6.43 17.89 -6.29
C TYR A 34 -5.72 17.94 -4.94
N SER A 35 -4.65 17.18 -4.85
CA SER A 35 -3.74 17.22 -3.71
C SER A 35 -2.31 17.03 -4.17
N LEU A 36 -1.39 17.55 -3.39
CA LEU A 36 0.03 17.39 -3.58
C LEU A 36 0.65 16.98 -2.26
N THR A 37 1.33 15.84 -2.27
CA THR A 37 2.15 15.40 -1.13
C THR A 37 3.62 15.48 -1.54
N LEU A 38 4.41 16.13 -0.71
CA LEU A 38 5.85 16.21 -0.83
C LEU A 38 6.47 15.58 0.42
N THR A 39 7.32 14.58 0.25
CA THR A 39 8.05 13.94 1.34
C THR A 39 9.54 14.05 1.09
N GLU A 40 10.27 14.56 2.07
CA GLU A 40 11.74 14.55 2.11
C GLU A 40 12.18 13.69 3.29
N GLU A 41 13.10 12.77 3.03
CA GLU A 41 13.66 11.87 4.05
C GLU A 41 15.18 11.79 3.91
N GLY A 42 15.88 12.07 5.00
CA GLY A 42 17.29 11.77 5.15
C GLY A 42 17.46 10.48 5.95
N SER A 43 18.30 9.56 5.49
CA SER A 43 18.58 8.29 6.15
C SER A 43 20.05 8.12 6.46
N PHE A 44 20.33 7.49 7.61
CA PHE A 44 21.67 7.13 8.06
C PHE A 44 21.71 5.68 8.53
N ALA A 45 22.65 4.90 8.00
CA ALA A 45 22.85 3.51 8.38
C ALA A 45 24.10 3.36 9.25
N ALA A 46 23.95 2.76 10.43
CA ALA A 46 25.02 2.46 11.36
C ALA A 46 25.44 0.99 11.27
N GLY A 47 26.71 0.72 11.57
CA GLY A 47 27.26 -0.64 11.58
C GLY A 47 27.26 -1.28 10.19
N LEU A 48 27.60 -0.50 9.20
CA LEU A 48 27.66 -0.92 7.80
C LEU A 48 28.63 -2.07 7.58
N ARG A 49 28.19 -2.97 6.73
CA ARG A 49 28.96 -4.13 6.28
C ARG A 49 29.50 -3.96 4.85
N VAL A 50 28.99 -2.93 4.16
CA VAL A 50 29.39 -2.59 2.79
C VAL A 50 29.74 -1.10 2.77
N PRO A 51 30.93 -0.72 2.31
CA PRO A 51 31.33 0.68 2.20
C PRO A 51 30.41 1.48 1.27
N GLY A 52 30.13 2.73 1.62
CA GLY A 52 29.41 3.68 0.75
C GLY A 52 27.88 3.68 0.85
N ALA A 53 27.31 3.01 1.87
CA ALA A 53 25.85 2.95 2.04
C ALA A 53 25.36 3.67 3.33
N ASP A 54 26.14 4.60 3.85
CA ASP A 54 25.99 5.17 5.20
C ASP A 54 24.97 6.30 5.31
N ALA A 55 24.74 7.04 4.24
CA ALA A 55 23.74 8.11 4.21
C ALA A 55 23.00 8.15 2.87
N GLY A 56 21.80 8.62 2.88
CA GLY A 56 20.99 8.83 1.68
C GLY A 56 19.92 9.88 1.92
N ASN A 57 19.51 10.55 0.86
CA ASN A 57 18.36 11.44 0.85
C ASN A 57 17.36 10.96 -0.19
N LEU A 58 16.10 11.17 0.11
CA LEU A 58 14.99 10.83 -0.76
C LEU A 58 14.00 11.98 -0.79
N LEU A 59 13.62 12.38 -1.99
CA LEU A 59 12.54 13.33 -2.24
C LEU A 59 11.46 12.63 -3.03
N LEU A 60 10.23 12.59 -2.50
CA LEU A 60 9.06 12.00 -3.13
C LEU A 60 8.00 13.08 -3.34
N LEU A 61 7.54 13.22 -4.58
CA LEU A 61 6.49 14.13 -5.00
C LEU A 61 5.30 13.34 -5.52
N GLU A 62 4.13 13.52 -4.93
CA GLU A 62 2.92 12.77 -5.24
C GLU A 62 1.73 13.69 -5.54
N PRO A 63 1.58 14.18 -6.78
CA PRO A 63 0.39 14.87 -7.22
C PRO A 63 -0.76 13.88 -7.47
N THR A 64 -1.96 14.24 -7.00
CA THR A 64 -3.18 13.50 -7.25
C THR A 64 -4.23 14.44 -7.79
N PHE A 65 -4.95 14.00 -8.81
CA PHE A 65 -6.08 14.69 -9.39
C PHE A 65 -7.27 13.74 -9.44
N ALA A 66 -8.45 14.22 -9.04
CA ALA A 66 -9.70 13.50 -9.17
C ALA A 66 -10.79 14.43 -9.69
N TYR A 67 -11.62 13.91 -10.59
CA TYR A 67 -12.76 14.62 -11.16
C TYR A 67 -13.98 13.72 -11.14
N LYS A 68 -15.10 14.24 -10.61
CA LYS A 68 -16.39 13.58 -10.60
C LYS A 68 -17.37 14.40 -11.42
N TYR A 69 -18.08 13.76 -12.37
CA TYR A 69 -19.10 14.40 -13.19
C TYR A 69 -20.45 13.74 -12.96
N GLY A 70 -21.34 14.48 -12.34
CA GLY A 70 -22.58 13.95 -11.80
C GLY A 70 -22.32 12.83 -10.82
N ASP A 71 -23.26 11.87 -10.70
CA ASP A 71 -23.14 10.74 -9.81
C ASP A 71 -22.56 9.48 -10.49
N ARG A 72 -22.32 9.56 -11.80
CA ARG A 72 -21.97 8.38 -12.60
C ARG A 72 -20.51 8.30 -13.00
N TRP A 73 -19.88 9.41 -13.32
CA TRP A 73 -18.53 9.39 -13.88
C TRP A 73 -17.50 9.86 -12.86
N ARG A 74 -16.40 9.15 -12.78
CA ARG A 74 -15.22 9.54 -12.01
C ARG A 74 -13.96 9.32 -12.82
N PHE A 75 -13.03 10.23 -12.69
CA PHE A 75 -11.66 10.12 -13.21
C PHE A 75 -10.69 10.35 -12.05
N SER A 76 -9.63 9.56 -11.98
CA SER A 76 -8.57 9.76 -10.99
C SER A 76 -7.21 9.51 -11.62
N THR A 77 -6.23 10.32 -11.25
CA THR A 77 -4.83 10.08 -11.59
C THR A 77 -3.94 10.43 -10.41
N SER A 78 -2.93 9.60 -10.16
CA SER A 78 -1.92 9.80 -9.12
C SER A 78 -0.56 9.42 -9.69
N LEU A 79 0.40 10.31 -9.54
CA LEU A 79 1.78 10.12 -9.98
C LEU A 79 2.69 10.05 -8.77
N ALA A 80 3.88 9.48 -8.93
CA ALA A 80 4.97 9.57 -7.97
C ALA A 80 6.26 9.91 -8.69
N GLY A 81 6.87 11.02 -8.30
CA GLY A 81 8.23 11.41 -8.73
C GLY A 81 9.20 11.20 -7.57
N LEU A 82 10.20 10.35 -7.76
CA LEU A 82 11.21 10.03 -6.76
C LEU A 82 12.56 10.52 -7.22
N VAL A 83 13.27 11.22 -6.35
CA VAL A 83 14.71 11.50 -6.46
C VAL A 83 15.39 10.92 -5.23
N ALA A 84 16.24 9.94 -5.41
CA ALA A 84 16.99 9.31 -4.33
C ALA A 84 18.48 9.51 -4.56
N THR A 85 19.20 9.93 -3.53
CA THR A 85 20.66 10.13 -3.56
C THR A 85 21.31 9.23 -2.54
N LYS A 86 22.08 8.25 -3.01
CA LYS A 86 22.86 7.35 -2.18
C LYS A 86 24.18 7.05 -2.89
N GLY A 87 25.12 8.01 -2.81
CA GLY A 87 26.32 7.99 -3.66
C GLY A 87 26.04 8.47 -5.08
N GLU A 88 25.14 7.84 -5.79
CA GLU A 88 24.62 8.26 -7.10
C GLU A 88 23.19 8.77 -6.97
N THR A 89 22.80 9.64 -7.90
CA THR A 89 21.42 10.15 -7.95
C THR A 89 20.59 9.27 -8.89
N HIS A 90 19.48 8.76 -8.38
CA HIS A 90 18.49 8.00 -9.12
C HIS A 90 17.19 8.78 -9.18
N GLU A 91 16.69 8.99 -10.37
CA GLU A 91 15.42 9.67 -10.62
C GLU A 91 14.41 8.68 -11.20
N GLN A 92 13.19 8.72 -10.73
CA GLN A 92 12.13 7.85 -11.21
C GLN A 92 10.78 8.57 -11.18
N VAL A 93 10.03 8.46 -12.26
CA VAL A 93 8.64 8.91 -12.32
C VAL A 93 7.76 7.70 -12.59
N ARG A 94 6.69 7.55 -11.82
CA ARG A 94 5.72 6.47 -11.94
C ARG A 94 4.30 7.00 -11.98
N VAL A 95 3.48 6.38 -12.82
CA VAL A 95 2.03 6.52 -12.75
C VAL A 95 1.54 5.50 -11.74
N ARG A 96 1.11 5.95 -10.56
CA ARG A 96 0.59 5.05 -9.52
C ARG A 96 -0.77 4.53 -9.89
N GLU A 97 -1.66 5.44 -10.26
CA GLU A 97 -3.02 5.14 -10.70
C GLU A 97 -3.43 6.14 -11.79
N THR A 98 -4.17 5.69 -12.77
CA THR A 98 -4.93 6.52 -13.69
C THR A 98 -6.09 5.70 -14.25
N TYR A 99 -7.31 6.07 -13.93
CA TYR A 99 -8.49 5.31 -14.34
C TYR A 99 -9.72 6.21 -14.53
N VAL A 100 -10.66 5.68 -15.29
CA VAL A 100 -12.01 6.18 -15.40
C VAL A 100 -12.98 5.16 -14.80
N GLY A 101 -13.97 5.64 -14.05
CA GLY A 101 -15.05 4.85 -13.48
C GLY A 101 -16.42 5.33 -13.93
N PHE A 102 -17.35 4.39 -14.04
CA PHE A 102 -18.73 4.64 -14.37
C PHE A 102 -19.66 3.83 -13.48
N THR A 103 -20.60 4.48 -12.81
CA THR A 103 -21.56 3.85 -11.90
C THR A 103 -22.97 3.89 -12.52
N ALA A 104 -23.65 2.74 -12.56
CA ALA A 104 -25.02 2.59 -13.03
C ALA A 104 -25.83 1.73 -12.05
N GLY A 105 -26.53 2.36 -11.10
CA GLY A 105 -27.22 1.66 -10.03
C GLY A 105 -26.22 0.91 -9.17
N ASP A 106 -26.41 -0.42 -9.05
CA ASP A 106 -25.57 -1.31 -8.24
C ASP A 106 -24.31 -1.82 -8.99
N LEU A 107 -24.12 -1.40 -10.24
CA LEU A 107 -22.97 -1.77 -11.07
C LEU A 107 -21.97 -0.61 -11.14
N ASP A 108 -20.72 -0.92 -10.83
CA ASP A 108 -19.57 -0.03 -10.94
C ASP A 108 -18.54 -0.59 -11.93
N LEU A 109 -18.24 0.15 -12.96
CA LEU A 109 -17.26 -0.20 -13.99
C LEU A 109 -16.03 0.70 -13.85
N THR A 110 -14.84 0.13 -13.88
CA THR A 110 -13.59 0.86 -13.86
C THR A 110 -12.65 0.35 -14.95
N ALA A 111 -11.97 1.26 -15.65
CA ALA A 111 -10.95 0.92 -16.63
C ALA A 111 -9.74 1.84 -16.46
N GLY A 112 -8.54 1.26 -16.48
CA GLY A 112 -7.28 1.97 -16.35
C GLY A 112 -6.32 1.33 -15.33
N LYS A 113 -5.32 2.08 -14.91
CA LYS A 113 -4.34 1.65 -13.92
C LYS A 113 -4.87 1.93 -12.51
N ARG A 114 -5.12 0.89 -11.73
CA ARG A 114 -5.73 0.99 -10.39
C ARG A 114 -5.04 0.08 -9.37
N ILE A 115 -4.94 0.55 -8.12
CA ILE A 115 -4.51 -0.24 -6.98
C ILE A 115 -5.74 -0.96 -6.40
N LEU A 116 -5.73 -2.29 -6.43
CA LEU A 116 -6.69 -3.12 -5.71
C LEU A 116 -6.08 -3.65 -4.43
N ARG A 117 -6.92 -3.87 -3.41
CA ARG A 117 -6.55 -4.47 -2.14
C ARG A 117 -7.63 -5.47 -1.74
N TRP A 118 -7.40 -6.74 -2.04
CA TRP A 118 -8.30 -7.85 -1.70
C TRP A 118 -7.90 -8.59 -0.42
N GLY A 119 -6.61 -8.49 -0.07
CA GLY A 119 -6.11 -9.09 1.16
C GLY A 119 -6.49 -8.31 2.41
N THR A 120 -6.79 -9.01 3.49
CA THR A 120 -7.27 -8.46 4.77
C THR A 120 -6.16 -8.18 5.78
N GLY A 121 -4.97 -8.76 5.62
CA GLY A 121 -3.86 -8.58 6.56
C GLY A 121 -3.25 -7.18 6.54
N TYR A 122 -2.54 -6.83 7.58
CA TYR A 122 -1.88 -5.52 7.75
C TYR A 122 -0.46 -5.53 7.19
N ALA A 123 0.35 -6.54 7.54
CA ALA A 123 1.74 -6.66 7.12
C ALA A 123 1.93 -7.61 5.94
N PHE A 124 1.08 -8.62 5.84
CA PHE A 124 1.14 -9.67 4.84
C PHE A 124 -0.20 -9.83 4.13
N THR A 125 -0.21 -10.60 3.05
CA THR A 125 -1.43 -11.04 2.40
C THR A 125 -1.21 -12.39 1.70
N ALA A 126 -2.19 -13.28 1.83
CA ALA A 126 -2.23 -14.53 1.08
C ALA A 126 -3.18 -14.44 -0.12
N THR A 127 -4.26 -13.66 -0.01
CA THR A 127 -5.30 -13.53 -1.03
C THR A 127 -5.17 -12.31 -1.93
N GLY A 128 -4.23 -11.41 -1.64
CA GLY A 128 -3.99 -10.18 -2.41
C GLY A 128 -3.26 -10.42 -3.72
N ILE A 129 -3.79 -11.26 -4.61
CA ILE A 129 -3.13 -11.61 -5.89
C ILE A 129 -2.97 -10.42 -6.84
N LEU A 130 -3.84 -9.44 -6.74
CA LEU A 130 -3.79 -8.19 -7.50
C LEU A 130 -3.28 -7.02 -6.65
N ASP A 131 -3.10 -7.23 -5.33
CA ASP A 131 -2.60 -6.22 -4.42
C ASP A 131 -1.17 -5.82 -4.78
N PRO A 132 -0.78 -4.56 -4.59
CA PRO A 132 0.62 -4.21 -4.59
C PRO A 132 1.34 -4.89 -3.41
N PRO A 133 2.65 -5.15 -3.52
CA PRO A 133 3.43 -5.75 -2.44
C PRO A 133 3.30 -4.94 -1.15
N ARG A 134 3.06 -5.61 -0.04
CA ARG A 134 3.12 -5.00 1.30
C ARG A 134 4.54 -5.06 1.83
N VAL A 135 4.97 -4.01 2.50
CA VAL A 135 6.29 -3.94 3.12
C VAL A 135 6.10 -4.01 4.63
N ALA A 136 6.24 -5.22 5.20
CA ALA A 136 6.05 -5.44 6.63
C ALA A 136 7.02 -4.61 7.51
N THR A 137 8.15 -4.18 6.96
CA THR A 137 9.14 -3.32 7.62
C THR A 137 8.87 -1.82 7.45
N ASP A 138 7.88 -1.45 6.65
CA ASP A 138 7.34 -0.09 6.57
C ASP A 138 5.81 -0.13 6.66
N PRO A 139 5.26 -0.42 7.85
CA PRO A 139 3.82 -0.60 8.03
C PRO A 139 3.01 0.70 7.84
N THR A 140 3.67 1.83 7.73
CA THR A 140 3.05 3.12 7.42
C THR A 140 3.01 3.43 5.93
N ASP A 141 3.74 2.65 5.12
CA ASP A 141 3.83 2.78 3.65
C ASP A 141 4.14 4.23 3.19
N ARG A 142 4.98 4.94 3.97
CA ARG A 142 5.27 6.37 3.79
C ARG A 142 5.94 6.70 2.47
N LEU A 143 6.82 5.80 2.03
CA LEU A 143 7.61 5.95 0.82
C LEU A 143 7.16 4.95 -0.23
N SER A 144 5.87 4.62 -0.22
CA SER A 144 5.30 3.65 -1.12
C SER A 144 5.34 4.14 -2.56
N LEU A 145 6.11 3.44 -3.36
CA LEU A 145 6.07 3.54 -4.81
C LEU A 145 5.13 2.49 -5.42
N ASN A 146 4.18 2.02 -4.63
CA ASN A 146 3.21 1.05 -5.10
C ASN A 146 2.43 1.58 -6.30
N GLU A 147 2.41 0.77 -7.34
CA GLU A 147 1.69 1.04 -8.57
C GLU A 147 0.51 0.08 -8.70
N GLY A 148 -0.60 0.59 -9.23
CA GLY A 148 -1.73 -0.21 -9.64
C GLY A 148 -1.38 -1.09 -10.85
N ARG A 149 -2.30 -1.97 -11.21
CA ARG A 149 -2.27 -2.73 -12.47
C ARG A 149 -3.24 -2.09 -13.46
N GLU A 150 -2.90 -2.19 -14.74
CA GLU A 150 -3.82 -1.85 -15.82
C GLU A 150 -4.90 -2.92 -15.90
N MET A 151 -6.15 -2.52 -15.76
CA MET A 151 -7.26 -3.45 -15.66
C MET A 151 -8.57 -2.89 -16.14
N GLY A 152 -9.47 -3.78 -16.50
CA GLY A 152 -10.91 -3.57 -16.49
C GLY A 152 -11.51 -4.27 -15.28
N GLU A 153 -12.37 -3.58 -14.55
CA GLU A 153 -13.03 -4.07 -13.34
C GLU A 153 -14.53 -3.81 -13.44
N ALA A 154 -15.32 -4.78 -13.04
CA ALA A 154 -16.76 -4.68 -12.89
C ALA A 154 -17.17 -5.16 -11.49
N ASP A 155 -17.73 -4.27 -10.69
CA ASP A 155 -18.25 -4.54 -9.37
C ASP A 155 -19.77 -4.47 -9.41
N TRP A 156 -20.43 -5.52 -8.93
CA TRP A 156 -21.88 -5.56 -8.82
C TRP A 156 -22.29 -5.93 -7.40
N VAL A 157 -23.08 -5.05 -6.78
CA VAL A 157 -23.62 -5.25 -5.42
C VAL A 157 -25.08 -5.68 -5.49
N ALA A 158 -25.40 -6.83 -4.92
CA ALA A 158 -26.75 -7.38 -4.87
C ALA A 158 -27.16 -7.68 -3.42
N GLY A 159 -27.70 -6.68 -2.74
CA GLY A 159 -28.06 -6.76 -1.32
C GLY A 159 -26.82 -6.90 -0.44
N LYS A 160 -26.64 -8.08 0.20
CA LYS A 160 -25.46 -8.40 1.03
C LYS A 160 -24.32 -9.11 0.27
N HIS A 161 -24.49 -9.29 -1.03
CA HIS A 161 -23.54 -9.97 -1.89
C HIS A 161 -22.81 -8.95 -2.76
N ASP A 162 -21.52 -9.13 -2.93
CA ASP A 162 -20.71 -8.36 -3.86
C ASP A 162 -19.99 -9.32 -4.84
N PHE A 163 -19.92 -8.93 -6.11
CA PHE A 163 -19.30 -9.69 -7.17
C PHE A 163 -18.33 -8.77 -7.92
N THR A 164 -17.06 -9.09 -7.86
CA THR A 164 -16.03 -8.33 -8.59
C THR A 164 -15.43 -9.21 -9.67
N PHE A 165 -15.44 -8.73 -10.89
CA PHE A 165 -14.70 -9.32 -12.00
C PHE A 165 -13.57 -8.38 -12.42
N VAL A 166 -12.36 -8.91 -12.58
CA VAL A 166 -11.17 -8.16 -13.01
C VAL A 166 -10.47 -8.88 -14.15
N TRP A 167 -10.17 -8.12 -15.20
CA TRP A 167 -9.19 -8.49 -16.20
C TRP A 167 -8.01 -7.52 -16.09
N ALA A 168 -6.86 -8.01 -15.63
CA ALA A 168 -5.63 -7.23 -15.48
C ALA A 168 -4.64 -7.59 -16.59
N SER A 169 -4.12 -6.58 -17.27
CA SER A 169 -3.16 -6.76 -18.36
C SER A 169 -1.79 -7.21 -17.85
N ALA A 170 -0.95 -7.67 -18.77
CA ALA A 170 0.46 -7.97 -18.49
C ALA A 170 1.33 -6.71 -18.26
N GLY A 171 0.71 -5.52 -18.39
CA GLY A 171 1.37 -4.23 -18.21
C GLY A 171 1.89 -3.65 -19.53
N LEU A 172 1.03 -2.96 -20.28
CA LEU A 172 1.44 -2.19 -21.48
C LEU A 172 2.28 -0.97 -21.08
N LEU A 173 2.00 -0.38 -19.93
CA LEU A 173 2.67 0.80 -19.39
C LEU A 173 3.48 0.49 -18.11
N ASP A 174 3.44 -0.74 -17.59
CA ASP A 174 4.07 -1.15 -16.35
C ASP A 174 5.48 -1.70 -16.60
N THR A 175 6.42 -0.81 -16.80
CA THR A 175 7.84 -1.16 -16.96
C THR A 175 8.52 -1.65 -15.69
N HIS A 176 7.85 -1.52 -14.52
CA HIS A 176 8.44 -1.75 -13.20
C HIS A 176 8.03 -3.08 -12.54
N ARG A 177 7.15 -3.85 -13.18
CA ARG A 177 6.75 -5.20 -12.72
C ARG A 177 7.23 -6.30 -13.66
N PRO A 178 8.53 -6.63 -13.64
CA PRO A 178 9.02 -7.71 -14.48
C PRO A 178 8.31 -9.02 -14.11
N GLY A 179 7.77 -9.70 -15.11
CA GLY A 179 7.04 -10.96 -14.93
C GLY A 179 5.55 -10.80 -14.61
N ALA A 180 4.98 -9.60 -14.68
CA ALA A 180 3.53 -9.42 -14.65
C ALA A 180 2.88 -10.25 -15.78
N ARG A 181 1.81 -10.98 -15.45
CA ARG A 181 1.05 -11.79 -16.39
C ARG A 181 -0.35 -11.22 -16.51
N GLU A 182 -0.94 -11.41 -17.69
CA GLU A 182 -2.36 -11.17 -17.86
C GLU A 182 -3.12 -12.08 -16.88
N THR A 183 -4.00 -11.51 -16.08
CA THR A 183 -4.71 -12.20 -14.99
C THR A 183 -6.19 -11.90 -15.13
N THR A 184 -7.01 -12.94 -15.19
CA THR A 184 -8.45 -12.84 -15.01
C THR A 184 -8.80 -13.30 -13.61
N ALA A 185 -9.57 -12.51 -12.88
CA ALA A 185 -9.92 -12.80 -11.49
C ALA A 185 -11.40 -12.53 -11.21
N PHE A 186 -11.95 -13.31 -10.31
CA PHE A 186 -13.30 -13.15 -9.79
C PHE A 186 -13.27 -13.22 -8.28
N ARG A 187 -13.96 -12.28 -7.61
CA ARG A 187 -14.16 -12.24 -6.18
C ARG A 187 -15.67 -12.24 -5.90
N TYR A 188 -16.08 -13.09 -4.99
CA TYR A 188 -17.41 -13.11 -4.41
C TYR A 188 -17.31 -12.76 -2.93
N GLY A 189 -17.94 -11.68 -2.52
CA GLY A 189 -18.01 -11.21 -1.15
C GLY A 189 -19.41 -11.38 -0.57
N VAL A 190 -19.49 -11.70 0.72
CA VAL A 190 -20.76 -11.78 1.43
C VAL A 190 -20.59 -11.59 2.94
N MET A 191 -21.53 -10.87 3.55
CA MET A 191 -21.61 -10.74 5.00
C MET A 191 -22.41 -11.89 5.60
N ILE A 192 -21.76 -12.75 6.41
CA ILE A 192 -22.37 -13.91 7.07
C ILE A 192 -22.18 -13.79 8.58
N ASN A 193 -23.26 -13.59 9.34
CA ASN A 193 -23.23 -13.51 10.82
C ASN A 193 -22.20 -12.50 11.35
N GLY A 194 -22.05 -11.38 10.67
CA GLY A 194 -21.10 -10.33 11.02
C GLY A 194 -19.64 -10.61 10.60
N PHE A 195 -19.39 -11.70 9.88
CA PHE A 195 -18.16 -11.90 9.15
C PHE A 195 -18.29 -11.32 7.75
N ASP A 196 -17.40 -10.43 7.37
CA ASP A 196 -17.14 -10.07 5.98
C ASP A 196 -16.25 -11.15 5.39
N THR A 197 -16.77 -11.90 4.42
CA THR A 197 -16.09 -13.07 3.84
C THR A 197 -15.99 -12.91 2.34
N ALA A 198 -14.88 -13.36 1.75
CA ALA A 198 -14.76 -13.42 0.30
C ALA A 198 -14.13 -14.73 -0.16
N ALA A 199 -14.61 -15.22 -1.32
CA ALA A 199 -13.97 -16.26 -2.11
C ALA A 199 -13.37 -15.64 -3.37
N ILE A 200 -12.18 -16.07 -3.76
CA ILE A 200 -11.42 -15.49 -4.85
C ILE A 200 -10.91 -16.62 -5.74
N VAL A 201 -11.10 -16.49 -7.03
CA VAL A 201 -10.44 -17.34 -8.04
C VAL A 201 -9.78 -16.46 -9.07
N ALA A 202 -8.60 -16.87 -9.54
CA ALA A 202 -7.90 -16.15 -10.59
C ALA A 202 -7.12 -17.11 -11.48
N HIS A 203 -6.91 -16.70 -12.73
CA HIS A 203 -6.14 -17.45 -13.69
C HIS A 203 -5.19 -16.52 -14.42
N ASP A 204 -3.91 -16.88 -14.40
CA ASP A 204 -2.88 -16.18 -15.16
C ASP A 204 -2.76 -16.79 -16.57
N ARG A 205 -2.62 -15.96 -17.57
CA ARG A 205 -2.25 -16.41 -18.92
C ARG A 205 -0.89 -17.11 -18.88
N GLY A 206 -0.87 -18.40 -19.11
CA GLY A 206 0.31 -19.26 -18.95
C GLY A 206 0.10 -20.39 -17.94
N GLY A 207 -1.13 -20.54 -17.44
CA GLY A 207 -1.61 -21.79 -16.87
C GLY A 207 -1.61 -21.90 -15.35
N THR A 208 -1.30 -20.85 -14.61
CA THR A 208 -1.39 -20.92 -13.14
C THR A 208 -2.77 -20.45 -12.66
N THR A 209 -3.46 -21.30 -11.90
CA THR A 209 -4.74 -20.98 -11.26
C THR A 209 -4.51 -20.71 -9.77
N PHE A 210 -5.19 -19.70 -9.28
CA PHE A 210 -5.24 -19.31 -7.87
C PHE A 210 -6.66 -19.51 -7.36
N ALA A 211 -6.78 -20.01 -6.14
CA ALA A 211 -8.02 -20.03 -5.37
C ALA A 211 -7.73 -19.54 -3.96
N GLY A 212 -8.62 -18.73 -3.39
CA GLY A 212 -8.43 -18.19 -2.06
C GLY A 212 -9.74 -17.82 -1.40
N ALA A 213 -9.69 -17.66 -0.09
CA ALA A 213 -10.77 -17.13 0.71
C ALA A 213 -10.21 -16.27 1.83
N ASN A 214 -10.94 -15.26 2.22
CA ASN A 214 -10.60 -14.45 3.39
C ASN A 214 -11.83 -14.10 4.20
N PHE A 215 -11.58 -13.66 5.42
CA PHE A 215 -12.62 -13.15 6.29
C PHE A 215 -12.07 -12.05 7.20
N THR A 216 -12.97 -11.15 7.61
CA THR A 216 -12.74 -10.18 8.68
C THR A 216 -13.98 -10.11 9.55
N ARG A 217 -13.79 -9.97 10.87
CA ARG A 217 -14.89 -9.71 11.80
C ARG A 217 -14.43 -8.75 12.89
N VAL A 218 -15.29 -7.79 13.18
CA VAL A 218 -15.11 -6.87 14.30
C VAL A 218 -16.08 -7.24 15.44
N PHE A 219 -15.55 -7.36 16.66
CA PHE A 219 -16.31 -7.61 17.88
C PHE A 219 -16.32 -6.36 18.74
N GLY A 220 -17.50 -5.78 18.91
CA GLY A 220 -17.64 -4.49 19.56
C GLY A 220 -16.87 -3.41 18.82
N GLU A 221 -16.16 -2.57 19.56
CA GLU A 221 -15.32 -1.46 19.01
C GLU A 221 -13.83 -1.74 19.11
N ALA A 222 -13.43 -2.83 19.75
CA ALA A 222 -12.07 -3.04 20.19
C ALA A 222 -11.32 -4.17 19.49
N VAL A 223 -12.00 -5.24 19.10
CA VAL A 223 -11.37 -6.47 18.60
C VAL A 223 -11.75 -6.70 17.15
N GLU A 224 -10.74 -6.88 16.31
CA GLU A 224 -10.88 -7.36 14.94
C GLU A 224 -10.09 -8.66 14.79
N ILE A 225 -10.66 -9.63 14.13
CA ILE A 225 -9.95 -10.82 13.66
C ILE A 225 -10.06 -10.91 12.15
N HIS A 226 -9.01 -11.40 11.52
CA HIS A 226 -8.98 -11.63 10.09
C HIS A 226 -8.16 -12.87 9.76
N GLY A 227 -8.44 -13.44 8.59
CA GLY A 227 -7.70 -14.58 8.10
C GLY A 227 -7.82 -14.74 6.61
N GLU A 228 -6.82 -15.36 6.03
CA GLU A 228 -6.71 -15.62 4.60
C GLU A 228 -6.19 -17.03 4.38
N LEU A 229 -6.76 -17.72 3.42
CA LEU A 229 -6.27 -18.99 2.89
C LEU A 229 -6.18 -18.86 1.37
N ALA A 230 -5.06 -19.23 0.82
CA ALA A 230 -4.87 -19.21 -0.61
C ALA A 230 -4.13 -20.47 -1.08
N TRP A 231 -4.43 -20.87 -2.30
CA TRP A 231 -3.81 -21.99 -2.99
C TRP A 231 -3.42 -21.57 -4.40
N ARG A 232 -2.16 -21.79 -4.75
CA ARG A 232 -1.65 -21.61 -6.11
C ARG A 232 -0.69 -22.75 -6.38
N GLU A 233 -0.16 -23.54 -6.28
CA GLU A 233 0.75 -24.67 -6.28
C GLU A 233 0.95 -25.15 -4.83
N GLN A 234 0.97 -24.22 -3.90
CA GLN A 234 1.09 -24.48 -2.47
C GLN A 234 0.15 -23.58 -1.67
N ALA A 235 -0.18 -24.02 -0.46
CA ALA A 235 -1.00 -23.25 0.44
C ALA A 235 -0.24 -22.04 1.03
N ALA A 236 -0.93 -20.90 1.12
CA ALA A 236 -0.55 -19.75 1.90
C ALA A 236 -1.63 -19.50 2.94
N VAL A 237 -1.26 -19.21 4.17
CA VAL A 237 -2.18 -18.94 5.27
C VAL A 237 -1.77 -17.69 5.99
N LEU A 238 -2.74 -16.83 6.27
CA LEU A 238 -2.57 -15.69 7.16
C LEU A 238 -3.66 -15.75 8.23
N LEU A 239 -3.28 -15.55 9.47
CA LEU A 239 -4.19 -15.37 10.60
C LEU A 239 -3.72 -14.17 11.40
N GLY A 240 -4.64 -13.30 11.76
CA GLY A 240 -4.29 -12.11 12.50
C GLY A 240 -5.44 -11.50 13.26
N GLY A 241 -5.11 -10.48 14.01
CA GLY A 241 -6.09 -9.70 14.73
C GLY A 241 -5.52 -8.36 15.18
N LYS A 242 -6.45 -7.48 15.52
CA LYS A 242 -6.20 -6.14 16.02
C LYS A 242 -7.00 -5.94 17.30
N TYR A 243 -6.37 -5.39 18.28
CA TYR A 243 -7.00 -5.00 19.53
C TYR A 243 -6.71 -3.54 19.86
N THR A 244 -7.75 -2.77 20.07
CA THR A 244 -7.65 -1.37 20.50
C THR A 244 -7.97 -1.28 21.99
N LEU A 245 -6.95 -0.92 22.79
CA LEU A 245 -7.11 -0.72 24.22
C LEU A 245 -7.92 0.56 24.50
N ARG A 246 -8.54 0.64 25.68
CA ARG A 246 -9.25 1.85 26.13
C ARG A 246 -8.37 3.09 26.17
N SER A 247 -7.06 2.93 26.38
CA SER A 247 -6.05 3.99 26.28
C SER A 247 -5.79 4.48 24.86
N GLY A 248 -6.42 3.88 23.83
CA GLY A 248 -6.23 4.21 22.43
C GLY A 248 -4.99 3.56 21.78
N PHE A 249 -4.20 2.76 22.52
CA PHE A 249 -3.17 1.94 21.89
C PHE A 249 -3.82 0.81 21.08
N THR A 250 -3.29 0.58 19.90
CA THR A 250 -3.68 -0.53 19.02
C THR A 250 -2.55 -1.55 18.97
N VAL A 251 -2.91 -2.81 19.17
CA VAL A 251 -2.02 -3.96 19.00
C VAL A 251 -2.50 -4.74 17.79
N ILE A 252 -1.60 -5.04 16.86
CA ILE A 252 -1.86 -5.90 15.69
C ILE A 252 -0.88 -7.06 15.77
N ALA A 253 -1.38 -8.28 15.61
CA ALA A 253 -0.55 -9.48 15.52
C ALA A 253 -0.99 -10.32 14.32
N GLU A 254 -0.02 -10.80 13.53
CA GLU A 254 -0.25 -11.67 12.38
C GLU A 254 0.74 -12.83 12.36
N PHE A 255 0.26 -13.96 11.92
CA PHE A 255 1.05 -15.12 11.53
C PHE A 255 0.84 -15.39 10.05
N TYR A 256 1.91 -15.58 9.30
CA TYR A 256 1.85 -15.78 7.86
C TYR A 256 2.76 -16.93 7.41
N THR A 257 2.19 -17.82 6.62
CA THR A 257 2.91 -18.87 5.90
C THR A 257 2.81 -18.58 4.40
N PRO A 258 3.85 -18.06 3.76
CA PRO A 258 3.85 -17.84 2.33
C PRO A 258 3.94 -19.15 1.55
N PRO A 259 3.48 -19.20 0.31
CA PRO A 259 3.78 -20.30 -0.59
C PRO A 259 5.30 -20.33 -0.87
N ASN A 260 5.86 -21.49 -1.17
CA ASN A 260 7.29 -21.64 -1.52
C ASN A 260 7.71 -20.83 -2.76
N THR A 261 6.78 -20.44 -3.59
CA THR A 261 6.99 -19.55 -4.73
C THR A 261 6.99 -18.10 -4.26
N ALA A 262 8.04 -17.40 -4.59
CA ALA A 262 8.42 -16.06 -4.12
C ALA A 262 7.42 -14.92 -4.41
N TYR A 263 6.24 -14.92 -3.78
CA TYR A 263 5.33 -13.78 -3.81
C TYR A 263 5.76 -12.64 -2.88
N TYR A 264 6.45 -12.96 -1.82
CA TYR A 264 6.98 -11.97 -0.90
C TYR A 264 8.50 -11.96 -0.96
N ARG A 265 9.03 -11.00 -1.69
CA ARG A 265 10.43 -10.59 -1.58
C ARG A 265 10.45 -9.19 -1.02
N PRO A 266 10.91 -8.99 0.21
CA PRO A 266 11.34 -7.67 0.62
C PRO A 266 12.38 -7.16 -0.37
N ILE A 267 12.23 -5.92 -0.83
CA ILE A 267 13.17 -5.29 -1.77
C ILE A 267 14.58 -5.36 -1.16
N GLY A 268 15.52 -5.96 -1.89
CA GLY A 268 16.93 -6.04 -1.47
C GLY A 268 17.35 -7.33 -0.76
N MET A 269 16.51 -8.37 -0.69
CA MET A 269 16.88 -9.63 -0.02
C MET A 269 17.36 -10.74 -0.97
N PRO A 270 18.38 -11.52 -0.57
CA PRO A 270 18.86 -12.64 -1.37
C PRO A 270 17.78 -13.73 -1.52
N ALA A 271 17.70 -14.30 -2.71
CA ALA A 271 16.67 -15.28 -3.12
C ALA A 271 16.78 -16.66 -2.44
N SER A 272 17.73 -16.87 -1.55
CA SER A 272 18.34 -18.18 -1.31
C SER A 272 17.84 -18.95 -0.08
N VAL A 273 16.86 -18.44 0.66
CA VAL A 273 16.39 -19.16 1.86
C VAL A 273 14.88 -19.41 1.72
N GLY A 274 14.51 -20.68 1.64
CA GLY A 274 13.12 -21.14 1.66
C GLY A 274 12.46 -20.76 3.00
N ARG A 275 11.61 -19.76 2.99
CA ARG A 275 11.06 -19.13 4.20
C ARG A 275 9.58 -19.37 4.24
N ARG A 276 9.12 -19.90 5.36
CA ARG A 276 7.76 -20.43 5.42
C ARG A 276 6.88 -19.85 6.50
N HIS A 277 7.47 -19.23 7.55
CA HIS A 277 6.67 -18.81 8.71
C HIS A 277 7.14 -17.45 9.20
N TYR A 278 6.24 -16.48 9.17
CA TYR A 278 6.50 -15.15 9.68
C TYR A 278 5.53 -14.78 10.79
N GLY A 279 6.04 -14.04 11.76
CA GLY A 279 5.24 -13.34 12.74
C GLY A 279 5.39 -11.83 12.59
N PHE A 280 4.31 -11.12 12.76
CA PHE A 280 4.27 -9.67 12.84
C PHE A 280 3.56 -9.24 14.11
N LEU A 281 4.16 -8.30 14.82
CA LEU A 281 3.56 -7.64 15.97
C LEU A 281 3.75 -6.13 15.81
N ARG A 282 2.68 -5.37 15.97
CA ARG A 282 2.71 -3.91 15.94
C ARG A 282 1.96 -3.36 17.13
N VAL A 283 2.53 -2.38 17.81
CA VAL A 283 1.90 -1.62 18.86
C VAL A 283 2.03 -0.15 18.51
N GLY A 284 0.94 0.59 18.50
CA GLY A 284 0.98 2.00 18.14
C GLY A 284 -0.19 2.78 18.70
N LYS A 285 -0.02 4.08 18.76
CA LYS A 285 -1.06 5.04 19.14
C LYS A 285 -0.92 6.30 18.31
N ALA A 286 -2.00 6.69 17.66
CA ALA A 286 -2.15 8.01 17.08
C ALA A 286 -2.63 9.00 18.16
N HIS A 287 -2.03 10.19 18.19
CA HIS A 287 -2.39 11.27 19.11
C HIS A 287 -2.23 10.91 20.61
N LEU A 288 -1.06 11.12 21.16
CA LEU A 288 -0.75 10.89 22.58
C LEU A 288 -1.38 11.98 23.48
N ARG A 289 -2.72 12.10 23.44
CA ARG A 289 -3.47 13.19 24.10
C ARG A 289 -3.33 13.24 25.60
N GLU A 290 -3.03 12.12 26.25
CA GLU A 290 -2.89 12.01 27.70
C GLU A 290 -1.57 12.58 28.21
N LEU A 291 -0.58 12.75 27.33
CA LEU A 291 0.72 13.30 27.71
C LEU A 291 0.78 14.78 27.36
N PRO A 292 0.98 15.67 28.35
CA PRO A 292 1.17 17.10 28.09
C PRO A 292 2.30 17.34 27.10
N GLY A 293 2.04 18.14 26.05
CA GLY A 293 3.01 18.43 24.99
C GLY A 293 3.12 17.38 23.89
N TRP A 294 2.46 16.21 24.00
CA TRP A 294 2.54 15.12 23.04
C TRP A 294 1.25 14.89 22.24
N LYS A 295 0.29 15.80 22.31
CA LYS A 295 -1.05 15.64 21.70
C LYS A 295 -1.01 15.37 20.19
N GLU A 296 -0.02 15.93 19.50
CA GLU A 296 0.13 15.82 18.03
C GLU A 296 1.09 14.72 17.62
N TRP A 297 1.56 13.92 18.58
CA TRP A 297 2.48 12.82 18.32
C TRP A 297 1.75 11.52 18.08
N ASP A 298 2.23 10.76 17.10
CA ASP A 298 1.93 9.36 16.85
C ASP A 298 3.19 8.53 17.03
N ILE A 299 3.04 7.36 17.63
CA ILE A 299 4.14 6.42 17.84
C ILE A 299 3.72 5.02 17.41
N THR A 300 4.65 4.28 16.84
CA THR A 300 4.44 2.88 16.46
C THR A 300 5.73 2.10 16.64
N ALA A 301 5.64 0.91 17.21
CA ALA A 301 6.70 -0.07 17.23
C ALA A 301 6.22 -1.36 16.58
N SER A 302 7.03 -1.95 15.72
CA SER A 302 6.71 -3.20 15.01
C SER A 302 7.88 -4.19 15.11
N LEU A 303 7.56 -5.46 15.10
CA LEU A 303 8.51 -6.56 15.04
C LEU A 303 8.07 -7.52 13.94
N VAL A 304 8.94 -7.79 12.98
CA VAL A 304 8.80 -8.88 12.02
C VAL A 304 9.78 -9.98 12.37
N SER A 305 9.32 -11.19 12.47
CA SER A 305 10.15 -12.37 12.81
C SER A 305 10.01 -13.43 11.73
N ASN A 306 11.12 -13.97 11.28
CA ASN A 306 11.16 -15.21 10.51
C ASN A 306 11.42 -16.37 11.48
N PHE A 307 10.44 -17.25 11.67
CA PHE A 307 10.54 -18.36 12.63
C PHE A 307 11.41 -19.50 12.15
N ASP A 308 11.65 -19.62 10.85
CA ASP A 308 12.46 -20.72 10.29
C ASP A 308 13.96 -20.50 10.49
N ASP A 309 14.43 -19.26 10.42
CA ASP A 309 15.85 -18.93 10.60
C ASP A 309 16.15 -18.15 11.89
N GLY A 310 15.09 -17.84 12.67
CA GLY A 310 15.19 -17.13 13.95
C GLY A 310 15.59 -15.67 13.83
N SER A 311 15.58 -15.10 12.62
CA SER A 311 15.90 -13.69 12.41
C SER A 311 14.69 -12.78 12.62
N ARG A 312 14.96 -11.52 12.92
CA ARG A 312 13.91 -10.52 13.18
C ARG A 312 14.37 -9.13 12.79
N ILE A 313 13.41 -8.25 12.57
CA ILE A 313 13.66 -6.83 12.41
C ILE A 313 12.67 -6.04 13.26
N GLY A 314 13.19 -5.19 14.13
CA GLY A 314 12.42 -4.20 14.88
C GLY A 314 12.34 -2.92 14.07
N VAL A 315 11.17 -2.28 14.10
CA VAL A 315 10.89 -0.98 13.45
C VAL A 315 10.24 -0.08 14.48
N PHE A 316 10.68 1.15 14.55
CA PHE A 316 10.10 2.18 15.40
C PHE A 316 9.81 3.43 14.56
N ASP A 317 8.64 3.97 14.72
CA ASP A 317 8.19 5.20 14.09
C ASP A 317 7.67 6.17 15.16
N ALA A 318 8.07 7.43 15.07
CA ALA A 318 7.48 8.50 15.84
C ALA A 318 7.25 9.70 14.91
N GLY A 319 6.05 10.24 14.92
CA GLY A 319 5.69 11.35 14.06
C GLY A 319 5.00 12.47 14.83
N ARG A 320 5.09 13.69 14.34
CA ARG A 320 4.37 14.84 14.85
C ARG A 320 3.76 15.66 13.72
N ARG A 321 2.46 15.94 13.84
CA ARG A 321 1.73 16.82 12.92
C ARG A 321 1.78 18.27 13.35
N PHE A 322 2.01 19.15 12.38
CA PHE A 322 2.05 20.60 12.57
C PHE A 322 1.04 21.24 11.61
N ARG A 323 0.09 22.00 12.16
CA ARG A 323 -0.88 22.81 11.38
C ARG A 323 -1.60 22.02 10.27
N ASN A 324 -1.89 20.76 10.49
CA ASN A 324 -2.59 19.85 9.56
C ASN A 324 -1.94 19.67 8.16
N ARG A 325 -0.80 20.30 7.89
CA ARG A 325 -0.13 20.25 6.58
C ARG A 325 1.27 19.64 6.63
N PHE A 326 1.94 19.71 7.78
CA PHE A 326 3.29 19.17 7.95
C PHE A 326 3.27 18.01 8.91
N HIS A 327 3.96 16.94 8.55
CA HIS A 327 4.19 15.79 9.40
C HIS A 327 5.69 15.52 9.43
N ALA A 328 6.36 15.81 10.56
CA ALA A 328 7.75 15.42 10.76
C ALA A 328 7.79 14.07 11.45
N TYR A 329 8.71 13.20 11.02
CA TYR A 329 8.81 11.86 11.58
C TYR A 329 10.24 11.38 11.74
N LEU A 330 10.41 10.43 12.63
CA LEU A 330 11.58 9.60 12.86
C LEU A 330 11.22 8.17 12.55
N HIS A 331 12.04 7.48 11.79
CA HIS A 331 11.93 6.06 11.50
C HIS A 331 13.23 5.37 11.86
N ALA A 332 13.16 4.27 12.60
CA ALA A 332 14.33 3.48 12.94
C ALA A 332 14.08 2.00 12.67
N GLN A 333 15.10 1.32 12.15
CA GLN A 333 15.08 -0.12 11.93
C GLN A 333 16.31 -0.77 12.57
N ALA A 334 16.12 -1.93 13.17
CA ALA A 334 17.18 -2.73 13.78
C ALA A 334 17.03 -4.20 13.37
N PRO A 335 17.72 -4.65 12.33
CA PRO A 335 17.73 -6.05 11.92
C PRO A 335 18.60 -6.89 12.85
N GLY A 336 18.16 -8.13 13.13
CA GLY A 336 18.88 -9.09 13.96
C GLY A 336 18.78 -10.50 13.41
N GLY A 337 19.82 -11.30 13.65
CA GLY A 337 19.92 -12.69 13.19
C GLY A 337 21.36 -13.10 12.90
N LYS A 338 21.54 -14.35 12.48
CA LYS A 338 22.86 -14.87 12.07
C LYS A 338 23.29 -14.19 10.77
N ARG A 339 24.46 -13.51 10.81
CA ARG A 339 25.06 -12.86 9.64
C ARG A 339 25.18 -13.84 8.47
N SER A 340 24.83 -13.40 7.25
CA SER A 340 24.91 -14.17 6.00
C SER A 340 24.08 -15.47 5.91
N ARG A 341 23.42 -15.91 6.99
CA ARG A 341 22.67 -17.17 7.01
C ARG A 341 21.20 -17.02 7.36
N SER A 342 20.77 -15.80 7.69
CA SER A 342 19.38 -15.52 8.04
C SER A 342 18.88 -14.29 7.30
N GLU A 343 17.59 -14.21 7.12
CA GLU A 343 16.94 -13.17 6.31
C GLU A 343 17.30 -11.77 6.78
N PHE A 344 16.89 -11.42 7.98
CA PHE A 344 17.15 -10.10 8.53
C PHE A 344 18.60 -9.92 8.99
N GLY A 345 19.30 -11.02 9.29
CA GLY A 345 20.73 -11.00 9.60
C GLY A 345 21.62 -10.67 8.40
N ALA A 346 21.15 -10.88 7.17
CA ALA A 346 21.86 -10.55 5.94
C ALA A 346 21.74 -9.08 5.54
N ILE A 347 20.86 -8.29 6.19
CA ILE A 347 20.73 -6.85 5.94
C ILE A 347 22.07 -6.15 6.19
N PRO A 348 22.54 -5.26 5.27
CA PRO A 348 23.91 -4.75 5.28
C PRO A 348 24.21 -3.70 6.37
N TYR A 349 23.29 -3.43 7.27
CA TYR A 349 23.47 -2.51 8.41
C TYR A 349 22.97 -3.16 9.70
N SER A 350 23.42 -2.66 10.84
CA SER A 350 22.93 -3.06 12.17
C SER A 350 21.79 -2.17 12.67
N ALA A 351 21.73 -0.93 12.20
CA ALA A 351 20.64 -0.01 12.43
C ALA A 351 20.49 0.95 11.25
N LEU A 352 19.26 1.36 10.95
CA LEU A 352 18.93 2.44 10.02
C LEU A 352 18.10 3.47 10.79
N LEU A 353 18.45 4.73 10.65
CA LEU A 353 17.72 5.86 11.19
C LEU A 353 17.35 6.79 10.03
N SER A 354 16.09 7.13 9.93
CA SER A 354 15.61 8.11 8.95
C SER A 354 14.85 9.22 9.65
N ILE A 355 15.03 10.44 9.18
CA ILE A 355 14.27 11.62 9.60
C ILE A 355 13.65 12.23 8.35
N GLY A 356 12.36 12.48 8.42
CA GLY A 356 11.67 13.05 7.27
C GLY A 356 10.59 14.04 7.62
N VAL A 357 10.17 14.77 6.61
CA VAL A 357 9.05 15.71 6.66
C VAL A 357 8.16 15.47 5.47
N THR A 358 6.86 15.36 5.71
CA THR A 358 5.83 15.32 4.67
C THR A 358 5.03 16.61 4.73
N PHE A 359 4.86 17.24 3.59
CA PHE A 359 3.96 18.37 3.38
C PHE A 359 2.79 17.96 2.51
N GLN A 360 1.57 18.32 2.90
CA GLN A 360 0.34 18.02 2.17
C GLN A 360 -0.46 19.30 1.92
N MET A 361 -0.88 19.48 0.66
CA MET A 361 -1.69 20.60 0.20
C MET A 361 -2.98 20.09 -0.49
#